data_b261fb0f9ec00965802b00d7575ac631
#
_entry.id   b261fb0f9ec00965802b00d7575ac631
#
_cell.length_a   1.000
_cell.length_b   1.000
_cell.length_c   1.000
_cell.angle_alpha   90.00
_cell.angle_beta   90.00
_cell.angle_gamma   90.00
#
_symmetry.space_group_name_H-M   'P 1'
#
loop_
_entity.id
_entity.type
_entity.pdbx_description
1 polymer ?
#
loop_
_entity_poly.entity_id
_entity_poly.type
_entity_poly.pdbx_seq_one_letter_code
_entity_poly.pdbx_strand_id
1 'polypeptide(L)'
;MKIIDGKAIAAKIKEEITAEVEHIKARGGKAPHLAAVLVGNDGGSEIYVANKVKACDQVGFKSSLIRYEENVSEEELLSCIDKLNKDEDIDGFIVQLPLPSHISETKITNAIDYRKDVDGFHPVNVGRMSLGMPCFLSATPSVIVELLKRYNIETKGKHCVVLGRSNIVGKPVSMLMLQKAEPGDCTVTICHSRTKNIKEITLQADIIIAALGVPEFLKGDMVKEGAVVIDVGTTRVPNNTTKSGFKLTGDVLFEEVAPKCSYITPVPGGVGPMTIVSLLKNTLLSAKKEIYE
;
A
#
# COMPACT_ATOMS: atom_id res chain seq x y z
N MET A 1 23.85 -8.86 4.63
CA MET A 1 22.45 -8.46 4.76
C MET A 1 22.34 -6.94 4.85
N LYS A 2 21.40 -6.34 4.09
CA LYS A 2 21.04 -4.91 4.16
C LYS A 2 19.58 -4.78 4.57
N ILE A 3 19.30 -3.87 5.50
CA ILE A 3 17.91 -3.54 5.88
C ILE A 3 17.32 -2.60 4.85
N ILE A 4 16.12 -2.91 4.39
CA ILE A 4 15.30 -2.01 3.57
C ILE A 4 14.52 -1.10 4.53
N ASP A 5 15.05 0.08 4.80
CA ASP A 5 14.45 1.06 5.71
C ASP A 5 13.35 1.86 4.99
N GLY A 6 12.12 1.38 5.11
CA GLY A 6 10.96 2.06 4.53
C GLY A 6 10.66 3.40 5.18
N LYS A 7 11.01 3.59 6.46
CA LYS A 7 10.82 4.86 7.16
C LYS A 7 11.72 5.95 6.56
N ALA A 8 12.97 5.64 6.31
CA ALA A 8 13.92 6.58 5.68
C ALA A 8 13.48 6.92 4.23
N ILE A 9 13.06 5.92 3.45
CA ILE A 9 12.56 6.14 2.08
C ILE A 9 11.26 6.96 2.10
N ALA A 10 10.33 6.69 3.01
CA ALA A 10 9.10 7.46 3.15
C ALA A 10 9.38 8.95 3.45
N ALA A 11 10.35 9.24 4.33
CA ALA A 11 10.77 10.62 4.61
C ALA A 11 11.29 11.32 3.35
N LYS A 12 12.17 10.66 2.58
CA LYS A 12 12.72 11.21 1.34
C LYS A 12 11.64 11.48 0.27
N ILE A 13 10.69 10.56 0.11
CA ILE A 13 9.59 10.78 -0.86
C ILE A 13 8.68 11.92 -0.41
N LYS A 14 8.45 12.11 0.89
CA LYS A 14 7.72 13.30 1.38
C LYS A 14 8.43 14.60 1.03
N GLU A 15 9.74 14.66 1.17
CA GLU A 15 10.56 15.82 0.74
C GLU A 15 10.41 16.06 -0.77
N GLU A 16 10.48 15.01 -1.59
CA GLU A 16 10.27 15.09 -3.04
C GLU A 16 8.86 15.63 -3.38
N ILE A 17 7.81 15.12 -2.71
CA ILE A 17 6.43 15.59 -2.88
C ILE A 17 6.30 17.05 -2.44
N THR A 18 6.89 17.45 -1.31
CA THR A 18 6.85 18.82 -0.83
C THR A 18 7.45 19.78 -1.85
N ALA A 19 8.60 19.47 -2.41
CA ALA A 19 9.23 20.28 -3.44
C ALA A 19 8.35 20.43 -4.70
N GLU A 20 7.68 19.36 -5.13
CA GLU A 20 6.72 19.42 -6.24
C GLU A 20 5.50 20.32 -5.93
N VAL A 21 4.98 20.23 -4.71
CA VAL A 21 3.85 21.08 -4.27
C VAL A 21 4.23 22.55 -4.24
N GLU A 22 5.42 22.86 -3.75
CA GLU A 22 5.95 24.24 -3.75
C GLU A 22 6.10 24.76 -5.19
N HIS A 23 6.59 23.91 -6.10
CA HIS A 23 6.71 24.23 -7.52
C HIS A 23 5.33 24.51 -8.16
N ILE A 24 4.31 23.69 -7.88
CA ILE A 24 2.94 23.90 -8.35
C ILE A 24 2.41 25.26 -7.86
N LYS A 25 2.55 25.55 -6.55
CA LYS A 25 2.10 26.81 -5.94
C LYS A 25 2.83 28.02 -6.50
N ALA A 26 4.12 27.93 -6.71
CA ALA A 26 4.94 29.02 -7.28
C ALA A 26 4.52 29.40 -8.71
N ARG A 27 3.91 28.45 -9.44
CA ARG A 27 3.35 28.68 -10.79
C ARG A 27 1.88 29.09 -10.80
N GLY A 28 1.31 29.39 -9.64
CA GLY A 28 -0.10 29.79 -9.48
C GLY A 28 -1.10 28.63 -9.48
N GLY A 29 -0.63 27.39 -9.39
CA GLY A 29 -1.48 26.21 -9.26
C GLY A 29 -2.05 26.06 -7.85
N LYS A 30 -3.16 25.32 -7.72
CA LYS A 30 -3.73 24.96 -6.42
C LYS A 30 -2.91 23.86 -5.74
N ALA A 31 -2.91 23.84 -4.40
CA ALA A 31 -2.38 22.69 -3.66
C ALA A 31 -3.19 21.43 -3.96
N PRO A 32 -2.57 20.26 -4.13
CA PRO A 32 -3.29 18.98 -4.24
C PRO A 32 -4.25 18.80 -3.06
N HIS A 33 -5.45 18.30 -3.31
CA HIS A 33 -6.50 18.15 -2.30
C HIS A 33 -6.95 16.69 -2.17
N LEU A 34 -6.69 16.10 -1.02
CA LEU A 34 -7.15 14.77 -0.64
C LEU A 34 -8.34 14.86 0.29
N ALA A 35 -9.46 14.20 -0.04
CA ALA A 35 -10.54 14.00 0.90
C ALA A 35 -10.51 12.56 1.47
N ALA A 36 -10.93 12.42 2.72
CA ALA A 36 -11.09 11.12 3.38
C ALA A 36 -12.49 11.04 4.01
N VAL A 37 -13.19 9.95 3.72
CA VAL A 37 -14.47 9.63 4.33
C VAL A 37 -14.25 8.55 5.38
N LEU A 38 -14.70 8.78 6.60
CA LEU A 38 -14.64 7.85 7.72
C LEU A 38 -16.04 7.56 8.24
N VAL A 39 -16.39 6.30 8.36
CA VAL A 39 -17.67 5.84 8.90
C VAL A 39 -17.45 5.10 10.21
N GLY A 40 -18.18 5.50 11.25
CA GLY A 40 -18.06 4.93 12.60
C GLY A 40 -16.82 5.41 13.35
N ASN A 41 -16.56 4.74 14.48
CA ASN A 41 -15.56 5.12 15.47
C ASN A 41 -14.55 3.97 15.73
N ASP A 42 -14.21 3.19 14.69
CA ASP A 42 -13.16 2.19 14.82
C ASP A 42 -11.81 2.86 15.09
N GLY A 43 -11.23 2.59 16.26
CA GLY A 43 -10.02 3.26 16.72
C GLY A 43 -8.79 3.00 15.80
N GLY A 44 -8.79 1.90 15.07
CA GLY A 44 -7.76 1.62 14.06
C GLY A 44 -7.90 2.57 12.87
N SER A 45 -9.10 2.67 12.32
CA SER A 45 -9.45 3.55 11.21
C SER A 45 -9.23 5.04 11.54
N GLU A 46 -9.57 5.46 12.77
CA GLU A 46 -9.33 6.83 13.22
C GLU A 46 -7.84 7.20 13.22
N ILE A 47 -6.99 6.31 13.74
CA ILE A 47 -5.53 6.53 13.76
C ILE A 47 -4.98 6.59 12.33
N TYR A 48 -5.46 5.71 11.43
CA TYR A 48 -5.02 5.71 10.03
C TYR A 48 -5.41 7.01 9.32
N VAL A 49 -6.64 7.48 9.48
CA VAL A 49 -7.12 8.73 8.87
C VAL A 49 -6.39 9.94 9.46
N ALA A 50 -6.19 10.00 10.77
CA ALA A 50 -5.44 11.08 11.41
C ALA A 50 -3.98 11.16 10.88
N ASN A 51 -3.34 10.00 10.68
CA ASN A 51 -2.00 9.94 10.10
C ASN A 51 -1.98 10.39 8.63
N LYS A 52 -3.03 10.08 7.84
CA LYS A 52 -3.17 10.55 6.44
C LYS A 52 -3.33 12.08 6.39
N VAL A 53 -4.20 12.65 7.21
CA VAL A 53 -4.39 14.12 7.32
C VAL A 53 -3.10 14.81 7.71
N LYS A 54 -2.44 14.32 8.77
CA LYS A 54 -1.13 14.85 9.19
C LYS A 54 -0.08 14.77 8.10
N ALA A 55 -0.08 13.70 7.30
CA ALA A 55 0.86 13.56 6.20
C ALA A 55 0.56 14.53 5.05
N CYS A 56 -0.72 14.83 4.78
CA CYS A 56 -1.11 15.89 3.84
C CYS A 56 -0.56 17.26 4.28
N ASP A 57 -0.75 17.63 5.55
CA ASP A 57 -0.24 18.89 6.09
C ASP A 57 1.29 18.98 5.96
N GLN A 58 2.01 17.88 6.23
CA GLN A 58 3.47 17.82 6.15
C GLN A 58 4.02 18.12 4.75
N VAL A 59 3.28 17.75 3.71
CA VAL A 59 3.71 17.95 2.31
C VAL A 59 3.03 19.15 1.63
N GLY A 60 2.24 19.92 2.39
CA GLY A 60 1.57 21.13 1.91
C GLY A 60 0.32 20.90 1.06
N PHE A 61 -0.29 19.70 1.15
CA PHE A 61 -1.59 19.38 0.56
C PHE A 61 -2.73 20.03 1.36
N LYS A 62 -3.84 20.26 0.69
CA LYS A 62 -5.13 20.48 1.32
C LYS A 62 -5.74 19.13 1.68
N SER A 63 -6.39 19.02 2.84
CA SER A 63 -7.09 17.79 3.23
C SER A 63 -8.47 18.10 3.77
N SER A 64 -9.45 17.24 3.46
CA SER A 64 -10.82 17.29 3.99
C SER A 64 -11.17 15.95 4.63
N LEU A 65 -11.69 16.02 5.85
CA LEU A 65 -12.17 14.84 6.56
C LEU A 65 -13.69 14.92 6.74
N ILE A 66 -14.39 13.94 6.17
CA ILE A 66 -15.84 13.80 6.24
C ILE A 66 -16.13 12.61 7.17
N ARG A 67 -16.89 12.86 8.23
CA ARG A 67 -17.21 11.83 9.22
C ARG A 67 -18.70 11.51 9.18
N TYR A 68 -18.99 10.23 9.28
CA TYR A 68 -20.34 9.71 9.45
C TYR A 68 -20.39 8.81 10.67
N GLU A 69 -21.53 8.79 11.33
CA GLU A 69 -21.82 7.83 12.39
C GLU A 69 -21.95 6.40 11.82
N GLU A 70 -21.76 5.40 12.67
CA GLU A 70 -21.79 3.98 12.26
C GLU A 70 -23.10 3.57 11.60
N ASN A 71 -24.21 4.23 11.93
CA ASN A 71 -25.56 3.95 11.43
C ASN A 71 -25.93 4.70 10.13
N VAL A 72 -24.98 5.40 9.50
CA VAL A 72 -25.23 6.07 8.20
C VAL A 72 -25.76 5.06 7.17
N SER A 73 -26.73 5.48 6.36
CA SER A 73 -27.25 4.62 5.29
C SER A 73 -26.28 4.50 4.11
N GLU A 74 -26.37 3.38 3.39
CA GLU A 74 -25.60 3.18 2.14
C GLU A 74 -25.92 4.29 1.12
N GLU A 75 -27.19 4.70 1.01
CA GLU A 75 -27.66 5.74 0.10
C GLU A 75 -27.06 7.11 0.44
N GLU A 76 -26.98 7.45 1.72
CA GLU A 76 -26.37 8.72 2.16
C GLU A 76 -24.86 8.75 1.86
N LEU A 77 -24.18 7.63 2.10
CA LEU A 77 -22.76 7.51 1.77
C LEU A 77 -22.53 7.57 0.26
N LEU A 78 -23.37 6.92 -0.56
CA LEU A 78 -23.31 7.03 -2.02
C LEU A 78 -23.57 8.46 -2.52
N SER A 79 -24.49 9.18 -1.88
CA SER A 79 -24.74 10.61 -2.18
C SER A 79 -23.51 11.48 -1.87
N CYS A 80 -22.79 11.18 -0.78
CA CYS A 80 -21.53 11.85 -0.47
C CYS A 80 -20.48 11.57 -1.55
N ILE A 81 -20.32 10.33 -1.97
CA ILE A 81 -19.38 9.93 -3.03
C ILE A 81 -19.69 10.66 -4.34
N ASP A 82 -20.96 10.76 -4.73
CA ASP A 82 -21.37 11.49 -5.93
C ASP A 82 -20.98 12.98 -5.87
N LYS A 83 -21.13 13.62 -4.71
CA LYS A 83 -20.68 15.00 -4.50
C LYS A 83 -19.17 15.11 -4.63
N LEU A 84 -18.39 14.21 -4.02
CA LEU A 84 -16.94 14.21 -4.10
C LEU A 84 -16.43 13.95 -5.52
N ASN A 85 -17.12 13.07 -6.28
CA ASN A 85 -16.82 12.84 -7.68
C ASN A 85 -16.95 14.10 -8.54
N LYS A 86 -17.94 14.95 -8.24
CA LYS A 86 -18.25 16.20 -8.97
C LYS A 86 -17.48 17.42 -8.49
N ASP A 87 -16.85 17.37 -7.33
CA ASP A 87 -16.12 18.49 -6.76
C ASP A 87 -14.76 18.65 -7.44
N GLU A 88 -14.61 19.67 -8.26
CA GLU A 88 -13.37 19.97 -9.00
C GLU A 88 -12.19 20.40 -8.11
N ASP A 89 -12.47 20.82 -6.86
CA ASP A 89 -11.40 21.17 -5.90
C ASP A 89 -10.74 19.92 -5.32
N ILE A 90 -11.42 18.76 -5.34
CA ILE A 90 -10.90 17.49 -4.82
C ILE A 90 -10.21 16.70 -5.94
N ASP A 91 -8.91 16.52 -5.80
CA ASP A 91 -8.08 15.77 -6.77
C ASP A 91 -8.20 14.25 -6.59
N GLY A 92 -8.43 13.80 -5.36
CA GLY A 92 -8.66 12.39 -5.07
C GLY A 92 -9.27 12.22 -3.68
N PHE A 93 -9.93 11.08 -3.48
CA PHE A 93 -10.47 10.77 -2.17
C PHE A 93 -10.47 9.28 -1.88
N ILE A 94 -10.62 8.98 -0.62
CA ILE A 94 -10.71 7.61 -0.10
C ILE A 94 -11.94 7.46 0.78
N VAL A 95 -12.49 6.26 0.80
CA VAL A 95 -13.42 5.82 1.84
C VAL A 95 -12.69 4.80 2.70
N GLN A 96 -12.45 5.15 3.96
CA GLN A 96 -11.66 4.32 4.85
C GLN A 96 -12.37 2.99 5.15
N LEU A 97 -11.69 1.88 4.84
CA LEU A 97 -12.17 0.52 5.16
C LEU A 97 -11.61 0.05 6.52
N PRO A 98 -12.30 -0.87 7.21
CA PRO A 98 -13.56 -1.50 6.82
C PRO A 98 -14.79 -0.59 7.05
N LEU A 99 -15.89 -0.90 6.34
CA LEU A 99 -17.18 -0.26 6.54
C LEU A 99 -18.09 -1.12 7.44
N PRO A 100 -19.12 -0.53 8.08
CA PRO A 100 -20.14 -1.27 8.80
C PRO A 100 -20.80 -2.35 7.91
N SER A 101 -21.18 -3.48 8.48
CA SER A 101 -21.64 -4.67 7.75
C SER A 101 -22.90 -4.48 6.90
N HIS A 102 -23.69 -3.44 7.16
CA HIS A 102 -24.88 -3.09 6.38
C HIS A 102 -24.56 -2.28 5.11
N ILE A 103 -23.32 -1.85 4.92
CA ILE A 103 -22.85 -1.11 3.75
C ILE A 103 -21.98 -2.01 2.88
N SER A 104 -22.26 -2.08 1.60
CA SER A 104 -21.48 -2.88 0.66
C SER A 104 -20.19 -2.17 0.23
N GLU A 105 -19.04 -2.62 0.73
CA GLU A 105 -17.73 -2.09 0.32
C GLU A 105 -17.54 -2.12 -1.21
N THR A 106 -18.05 -3.15 -1.88
CA THR A 106 -17.97 -3.27 -3.34
C THR A 106 -18.77 -2.18 -4.05
N LYS A 107 -20.00 -1.88 -3.58
CA LYS A 107 -20.78 -0.79 -4.16
C LYS A 107 -20.12 0.56 -3.95
N ILE A 108 -19.61 0.80 -2.75
CA ILE A 108 -18.93 2.04 -2.40
C ILE A 108 -17.67 2.22 -3.26
N THR A 109 -16.82 1.20 -3.35
CA THR A 109 -15.61 1.27 -4.19
C THR A 109 -15.95 1.53 -5.67
N ASN A 110 -16.97 0.86 -6.20
CA ASN A 110 -17.38 1.05 -7.59
C ASN A 110 -18.06 2.40 -7.86
N ALA A 111 -18.57 3.08 -6.85
CA ALA A 111 -19.20 4.39 -7.00
C ALA A 111 -18.16 5.54 -7.04
N ILE A 112 -16.94 5.31 -6.59
CA ILE A 112 -15.84 6.26 -6.70
C ILE A 112 -15.46 6.41 -8.18
N ASP A 113 -15.35 7.63 -8.68
CA ASP A 113 -14.79 7.83 -10.03
C ASP A 113 -13.34 7.32 -10.04
N TYR A 114 -13.04 6.38 -10.94
CA TYR A 114 -11.71 5.77 -11.02
C TYR A 114 -10.59 6.79 -11.22
N ARG A 115 -10.91 7.99 -11.75
CA ARG A 115 -9.99 9.12 -11.92
C ARG A 115 -9.68 9.85 -10.61
N LYS A 116 -10.47 9.60 -9.55
CA LYS A 116 -10.28 10.14 -8.19
C LYS A 116 -10.00 9.06 -7.14
N ASP A 117 -9.98 7.79 -7.57
CA ASP A 117 -9.66 6.62 -6.72
C ASP A 117 -8.15 6.55 -6.44
N VAL A 118 -7.66 7.41 -5.58
CA VAL A 118 -6.23 7.47 -5.23
C VAL A 118 -5.75 6.33 -4.33
N ASP A 119 -6.66 5.49 -3.81
CA ASP A 119 -6.32 4.20 -3.18
C ASP A 119 -6.02 3.09 -4.21
N GLY A 120 -6.48 3.25 -5.47
CA GLY A 120 -6.23 2.32 -6.56
C GLY A 120 -6.99 1.00 -6.44
N PHE A 121 -8.17 0.99 -5.82
CA PHE A 121 -8.98 -0.23 -5.62
C PHE A 121 -10.10 -0.38 -6.64
N HIS A 122 -10.44 0.68 -7.38
CA HIS A 122 -11.47 0.62 -8.40
C HIS A 122 -11.11 -0.40 -9.49
N PRO A 123 -12.06 -1.25 -9.94
CA PRO A 123 -11.81 -2.29 -10.94
C PRO A 123 -11.14 -1.77 -12.23
N VAL A 124 -11.43 -0.53 -12.65
CA VAL A 124 -10.76 0.10 -13.80
C VAL A 124 -9.27 0.27 -13.54
N ASN A 125 -8.87 0.80 -12.37
CA ASN A 125 -7.45 0.95 -12.00
C ASN A 125 -6.76 -0.41 -11.92
N VAL A 126 -7.39 -1.40 -11.30
CA VAL A 126 -6.87 -2.77 -11.20
C VAL A 126 -6.72 -3.42 -12.58
N GLY A 127 -7.70 -3.24 -13.48
CA GLY A 127 -7.64 -3.74 -14.85
C GLY A 127 -6.53 -3.07 -15.67
N ARG A 128 -6.41 -1.75 -15.58
CA ARG A 128 -5.34 -0.98 -16.25
C ARG A 128 -3.97 -1.38 -15.74
N MET A 129 -3.81 -1.54 -14.41
CA MET A 129 -2.58 -2.05 -13.80
C MET A 129 -2.22 -3.42 -14.38
N SER A 130 -3.16 -4.35 -14.48
CA SER A 130 -2.90 -5.70 -15.02
C SER A 130 -2.45 -5.68 -16.49
N LEU A 131 -2.88 -4.65 -17.24
CA LEU A 131 -2.50 -4.44 -18.66
C LEU A 131 -1.24 -3.58 -18.82
N GLY A 132 -0.60 -3.12 -17.72
CA GLY A 132 0.54 -2.21 -17.78
C GLY A 132 0.19 -0.81 -18.27
N MET A 133 -1.07 -0.39 -18.17
CA MET A 133 -1.53 0.95 -18.57
C MET A 133 -1.39 1.94 -17.40
N PRO A 134 -1.20 3.24 -17.66
CA PRO A 134 -1.21 4.25 -16.59
C PRO A 134 -2.47 4.18 -15.73
N CYS A 135 -2.33 4.11 -14.43
CA CYS A 135 -3.43 4.03 -13.45
C CYS A 135 -2.94 4.41 -12.06
N PHE A 136 -3.86 4.64 -11.13
CA PHE A 136 -3.50 4.70 -9.72
C PHE A 136 -3.26 3.27 -9.20
N LEU A 137 -2.08 3.05 -8.65
CA LEU A 137 -1.71 1.77 -8.07
C LEU A 137 -2.13 1.72 -6.60
N SER A 138 -2.63 0.57 -6.17
CA SER A 138 -2.92 0.36 -4.74
C SER A 138 -1.66 0.48 -3.88
N ALA A 139 -1.82 1.03 -2.67
CA ALA A 139 -0.72 1.52 -1.86
C ALA A 139 0.35 0.46 -1.58
N THR A 140 -0.01 -0.68 -0.99
CA THR A 140 0.97 -1.69 -0.58
C THR A 140 1.75 -2.30 -1.75
N PRO A 141 1.13 -2.72 -2.87
CA PRO A 141 1.85 -3.18 -4.04
C PRO A 141 2.81 -2.15 -4.63
N SER A 142 2.37 -0.89 -4.76
CA SER A 142 3.18 0.17 -5.34
C SER A 142 4.43 0.47 -4.49
N VAL A 143 4.31 0.46 -3.16
CA VAL A 143 5.46 0.75 -2.29
C VAL A 143 6.44 -0.41 -2.22
N ILE A 144 6.02 -1.65 -2.43
CA ILE A 144 6.95 -2.78 -2.56
C ILE A 144 7.85 -2.56 -3.78
N VAL A 145 7.26 -2.23 -4.93
CA VAL A 145 8.00 -1.91 -6.16
C VAL A 145 8.91 -0.68 -5.95
N GLU A 146 8.40 0.37 -5.29
CA GLU A 146 9.20 1.57 -4.98
C GLU A 146 10.40 1.24 -4.09
N LEU A 147 10.24 0.40 -3.06
CA LEU A 147 11.34 -0.05 -2.21
C LEU A 147 12.39 -0.81 -3.01
N LEU A 148 11.98 -1.77 -3.85
CA LEU A 148 12.90 -2.50 -4.72
C LEU A 148 13.68 -1.55 -5.63
N LYS A 149 13.01 -0.56 -6.22
CA LYS A 149 13.61 0.47 -7.06
C LYS A 149 14.63 1.32 -6.31
N ARG A 150 14.28 1.84 -5.13
CA ARG A 150 15.14 2.73 -4.32
C ARG A 150 16.39 2.04 -3.80
N TYR A 151 16.34 0.73 -3.60
CA TYR A 151 17.49 -0.07 -3.21
C TYR A 151 18.25 -0.67 -4.40
N ASN A 152 17.85 -0.35 -5.66
CA ASN A 152 18.45 -0.88 -6.89
C ASN A 152 18.51 -2.41 -6.87
N ILE A 153 17.43 -3.05 -6.42
CA ILE A 153 17.34 -4.52 -6.36
C ILE A 153 16.98 -5.03 -7.75
N GLU A 154 17.86 -5.83 -8.32
CA GLU A 154 17.63 -6.43 -9.62
C GLU A 154 16.48 -7.44 -9.57
N THR A 155 15.48 -7.26 -10.45
CA THR A 155 14.29 -8.11 -10.51
C THR A 155 14.18 -8.90 -11.81
N LYS A 156 14.80 -8.42 -12.88
CA LYS A 156 14.73 -9.01 -14.22
C LYS A 156 15.24 -10.44 -14.23
N GLY A 157 14.39 -11.36 -14.69
CA GLY A 157 14.69 -12.80 -14.78
C GLY A 157 14.76 -13.52 -13.43
N LYS A 158 14.45 -12.82 -12.31
CA LYS A 158 14.43 -13.43 -10.97
C LYS A 158 13.14 -14.21 -10.72
N HIS A 159 13.21 -15.23 -9.88
CA HIS A 159 12.06 -15.93 -9.37
C HIS A 159 11.50 -15.21 -8.14
N CYS A 160 10.32 -14.62 -8.28
CA CYS A 160 9.59 -13.95 -7.21
C CYS A 160 8.48 -14.86 -6.67
N VAL A 161 8.52 -15.20 -5.39
CA VAL A 161 7.44 -15.94 -4.72
C VAL A 161 6.64 -14.97 -3.86
N VAL A 162 5.34 -14.89 -4.12
CA VAL A 162 4.39 -14.10 -3.35
C VAL A 162 3.59 -15.03 -2.45
N LEU A 163 3.73 -14.85 -1.14
CA LEU A 163 2.95 -15.56 -0.13
C LEU A 163 1.69 -14.75 0.19
N GLY A 164 0.55 -15.20 -0.30
CA GLY A 164 -0.73 -14.54 -0.18
C GLY A 164 -1.35 -14.18 -1.54
N ARG A 165 -2.70 -14.12 -1.58
CA ARG A 165 -3.45 -13.84 -2.83
C ARG A 165 -4.62 -12.89 -2.61
N SER A 166 -4.50 -11.97 -1.67
CA SER A 166 -5.53 -10.97 -1.42
C SER A 166 -5.71 -10.05 -2.64
N ASN A 167 -6.89 -9.47 -2.79
CA ASN A 167 -7.16 -8.53 -3.87
C ASN A 167 -6.40 -7.20 -3.70
N ILE A 168 -6.03 -6.87 -2.46
CA ILE A 168 -5.39 -5.59 -2.14
C ILE A 168 -3.85 -5.64 -2.12
N VAL A 169 -3.24 -6.83 -2.00
CA VAL A 169 -1.77 -6.98 -1.94
C VAL A 169 -1.27 -8.08 -2.86
N GLY A 170 -1.59 -9.34 -2.57
CA GLY A 170 -0.94 -10.49 -3.20
C GLY A 170 -1.13 -10.54 -4.72
N LYS A 171 -2.37 -10.41 -5.22
CA LYS A 171 -2.65 -10.37 -6.65
C LYS A 171 -2.01 -9.14 -7.32
N PRO A 172 -2.24 -7.90 -6.83
CA PRO A 172 -1.66 -6.71 -7.44
C PRO A 172 -0.13 -6.74 -7.50
N VAL A 173 0.55 -7.08 -6.41
CA VAL A 173 2.01 -7.11 -6.42
C VAL A 173 2.56 -8.18 -7.37
N SER A 174 1.87 -9.33 -7.48
CA SER A 174 2.26 -10.37 -8.43
C SER A 174 2.17 -9.88 -9.88
N MET A 175 1.12 -9.10 -10.22
CA MET A 175 0.98 -8.50 -11.54
C MET A 175 2.08 -7.46 -11.81
N LEU A 176 2.40 -6.61 -10.83
CA LEU A 176 3.48 -5.62 -10.98
C LEU A 176 4.84 -6.28 -11.17
N MET A 177 5.16 -7.34 -10.40
CA MET A 177 6.43 -8.06 -10.53
C MET A 177 6.55 -8.85 -11.84
N LEU A 178 5.42 -9.24 -12.45
CA LEU A 178 5.36 -9.94 -13.73
C LEU A 178 5.55 -8.98 -14.93
N GLN A 179 5.17 -7.72 -14.81
CA GLN A 179 5.20 -6.74 -15.90
C GLN A 179 6.59 -6.55 -16.48
N LYS A 180 6.65 -6.26 -17.79
CA LYS A 180 7.87 -5.82 -18.45
C LYS A 180 8.21 -4.38 -18.03
N ALA A 181 8.80 -4.26 -16.86
CA ALA A 181 9.12 -3.00 -16.19
C ALA A 181 10.37 -3.17 -15.31
N GLU A 182 10.88 -2.07 -14.79
CA GLU A 182 11.98 -2.08 -13.82
C GLU A 182 11.61 -1.22 -12.59
N PRO A 183 11.39 -1.85 -11.41
CA PRO A 183 11.33 -3.30 -11.11
C PRO A 183 10.19 -4.02 -11.82
N GLY A 184 10.42 -5.30 -12.15
CA GLY A 184 9.49 -6.17 -12.87
C GLY A 184 10.24 -7.31 -13.56
N ASP A 185 9.70 -7.81 -14.68
CA ASP A 185 10.29 -8.90 -15.49
C ASP A 185 10.65 -10.16 -14.68
N CYS A 186 9.91 -10.44 -13.59
CA CYS A 186 10.08 -11.64 -12.79
C CYS A 186 9.28 -12.84 -13.34
N THR A 187 9.79 -14.05 -13.09
CA THR A 187 8.93 -15.24 -13.04
C THR A 187 8.23 -15.25 -11.68
N VAL A 188 6.89 -15.24 -11.63
CA VAL A 188 6.14 -15.09 -10.38
C VAL A 188 5.39 -16.38 -10.03
N THR A 189 5.57 -16.83 -8.79
CA THR A 189 4.77 -17.91 -8.19
C THR A 189 3.96 -17.36 -7.03
N ILE A 190 2.64 -17.58 -7.05
CA ILE A 190 1.74 -17.19 -5.96
C ILE A 190 1.42 -18.40 -5.10
N CYS A 191 1.74 -18.31 -3.80
CA CYS A 191 1.40 -19.33 -2.81
C CYS A 191 0.27 -18.87 -1.90
N HIS A 192 -0.56 -19.80 -1.46
CA HIS A 192 -1.70 -19.53 -0.58
C HIS A 192 -2.03 -20.72 0.32
N SER A 193 -3.00 -20.61 1.18
CA SER A 193 -3.39 -21.63 2.17
C SER A 193 -3.70 -23.04 1.62
N ARG A 194 -3.85 -23.19 0.31
CA ARG A 194 -4.07 -24.49 -0.35
C ARG A 194 -2.84 -24.96 -1.15
N THR A 195 -1.78 -24.16 -1.19
CA THR A 195 -0.53 -24.56 -1.85
C THR A 195 0.16 -25.64 -1.04
N LYS A 196 0.54 -26.71 -1.71
CA LYS A 196 1.39 -27.76 -1.13
C LYS A 196 2.86 -27.38 -1.30
N ASN A 197 3.72 -27.91 -0.46
CA ASN A 197 5.19 -27.78 -0.57
C ASN A 197 5.67 -26.33 -0.63
N ILE A 198 5.09 -25.44 0.20
CA ILE A 198 5.46 -24.00 0.22
C ILE A 198 6.95 -23.83 0.47
N LYS A 199 7.54 -24.64 1.37
CA LYS A 199 8.97 -24.57 1.71
C LYS A 199 9.86 -24.81 0.48
N GLU A 200 9.57 -25.83 -0.30
CA GLU A 200 10.34 -26.17 -1.50
C GLU A 200 10.23 -25.06 -2.56
N ILE A 201 9.07 -24.41 -2.64
CA ILE A 201 8.84 -23.30 -3.56
C ILE A 201 9.62 -22.06 -3.10
N THR A 202 9.56 -21.72 -1.81
CA THR A 202 10.23 -20.53 -1.28
C THR A 202 11.75 -20.67 -1.28
N LEU A 203 12.29 -21.89 -1.12
CA LEU A 203 13.73 -22.15 -1.24
C LEU A 203 14.30 -21.90 -2.65
N GLN A 204 13.46 -21.83 -3.68
CA GLN A 204 13.88 -21.50 -5.05
C GLN A 204 13.80 -19.99 -5.34
N ALA A 205 13.16 -19.22 -4.47
CA ALA A 205 12.88 -17.80 -4.69
C ALA A 205 14.12 -16.92 -4.55
N ASP A 206 14.34 -16.03 -5.51
CA ASP A 206 15.30 -14.92 -5.38
C ASP A 206 14.71 -13.78 -4.57
N ILE A 207 13.39 -13.58 -4.73
CA ILE A 207 12.62 -12.55 -4.04
C ILE A 207 11.41 -13.21 -3.40
N ILE A 208 11.17 -12.97 -2.10
CA ILE A 208 9.98 -13.43 -1.39
C ILE A 208 9.22 -12.21 -0.90
N ILE A 209 7.93 -12.14 -1.23
CA ILE A 209 7.00 -11.13 -0.72
C ILE A 209 6.01 -11.83 0.21
N ALA A 210 6.17 -11.63 1.53
CA ALA A 210 5.33 -12.25 2.54
C ALA A 210 4.14 -11.35 2.88
N ALA A 211 2.92 -11.75 2.48
CA ALA A 211 1.67 -11.00 2.61
C ALA A 211 0.50 -11.92 2.98
N LEU A 212 0.70 -12.75 4.02
CA LEU A 212 -0.26 -13.74 4.51
C LEU A 212 -1.15 -13.20 5.64
N GLY A 213 -0.61 -12.26 6.43
CA GLY A 213 -1.22 -11.85 7.70
C GLY A 213 -1.12 -12.93 8.78
N VAL A 214 -0.10 -13.81 8.70
CA VAL A 214 0.18 -14.88 9.66
C VAL A 214 1.56 -14.63 10.28
N PRO A 215 1.61 -14.20 11.56
CA PRO A 215 2.86 -13.84 12.22
C PRO A 215 3.91 -14.96 12.15
N GLU A 216 5.14 -14.58 11.77
CA GLU A 216 6.32 -15.45 11.80
C GLU A 216 6.16 -16.75 11.00
N PHE A 217 5.34 -16.73 9.95
CA PHE A 217 5.11 -17.88 9.07
C PHE A 217 6.38 -18.28 8.30
N LEU A 218 7.08 -17.30 7.71
CA LEU A 218 8.29 -17.55 6.93
C LEU A 218 9.49 -17.71 7.87
N LYS A 219 10.07 -18.90 7.91
CA LYS A 219 11.19 -19.26 8.78
C LYS A 219 12.51 -19.37 8.02
N GLY A 220 13.62 -19.41 8.75
CA GLY A 220 14.94 -19.49 8.17
C GLY A 220 15.18 -20.70 7.25
N ASP A 221 14.59 -21.85 7.56
CA ASP A 221 14.70 -23.07 6.76
C ASP A 221 13.86 -23.05 5.47
N MET A 222 13.10 -21.98 5.25
CA MET A 222 12.27 -21.75 4.06
C MET A 222 12.89 -20.75 3.07
N VAL A 223 14.05 -20.17 3.39
CA VAL A 223 14.68 -19.10 2.60
C VAL A 223 16.09 -19.52 2.18
N LYS A 224 16.41 -19.35 0.88
CA LYS A 224 17.76 -19.62 0.39
C LYS A 224 18.71 -18.47 0.74
N GLU A 225 20.00 -18.75 0.76
CA GLU A 225 21.04 -17.76 0.94
C GLU A 225 20.99 -16.69 -0.16
N GLY A 226 21.14 -15.41 0.25
CA GLY A 226 21.16 -14.28 -0.66
C GLY A 226 19.79 -13.78 -1.13
N ALA A 227 18.67 -14.40 -0.70
CA ALA A 227 17.35 -13.96 -1.08
C ALA A 227 17.02 -12.53 -0.62
N VAL A 228 16.13 -11.87 -1.35
CA VAL A 228 15.48 -10.61 -0.95
C VAL A 228 14.15 -10.94 -0.31
N VAL A 229 13.87 -10.42 0.89
CA VAL A 229 12.62 -10.69 1.60
C VAL A 229 11.90 -9.39 1.92
N ILE A 230 10.68 -9.25 1.43
CA ILE A 230 9.79 -8.13 1.70
C ILE A 230 8.66 -8.63 2.61
N ASP A 231 8.73 -8.26 3.87
CA ASP A 231 7.68 -8.56 4.85
C ASP A 231 6.61 -7.47 4.84
N VAL A 232 5.40 -7.84 4.46
CA VAL A 232 4.22 -6.97 4.39
C VAL A 232 3.33 -7.13 5.63
N GLY A 233 3.54 -8.20 6.39
CA GLY A 233 2.76 -8.53 7.57
C GLY A 233 2.83 -7.43 8.63
N THR A 234 1.68 -7.10 9.24
CA THR A 234 1.59 -6.12 10.33
C THR A 234 0.52 -6.56 11.34
N THR A 235 0.78 -7.67 12.01
CA THR A 235 -0.15 -8.22 12.99
C THR A 235 0.18 -7.73 14.39
N ARG A 236 -0.83 -7.29 15.14
CA ARG A 236 -0.69 -6.97 16.56
C ARG A 236 -0.74 -8.26 17.36
N VAL A 237 0.35 -8.61 18.00
CA VAL A 237 0.42 -9.76 18.92
C VAL A 237 0.54 -9.28 20.37
N PRO A 238 -0.12 -9.95 21.35
CA PRO A 238 0.00 -9.58 22.75
C PRO A 238 1.46 -9.56 23.21
N ASN A 239 1.84 -8.53 23.94
CA ASN A 239 3.19 -8.41 24.52
C ASN A 239 3.15 -7.62 25.82
N ASN A 240 3.37 -8.32 26.92
CA ASN A 240 3.31 -7.76 28.26
C ASN A 240 4.51 -6.85 28.62
N THR A 241 5.53 -6.78 27.77
CA THR A 241 6.71 -5.92 28.01
C THR A 241 6.56 -4.52 27.43
N THR A 242 5.55 -4.29 26.57
CA THR A 242 5.27 -2.98 25.97
C THR A 242 4.18 -2.24 26.73
N LYS A 243 4.28 -0.90 26.80
CA LYS A 243 3.25 -0.06 27.46
C LYS A 243 1.86 -0.19 26.80
N SER A 244 1.80 -0.55 25.53
CA SER A 244 0.54 -0.75 24.79
C SER A 244 -0.07 -2.15 24.97
N GLY A 245 0.63 -3.09 25.61
CA GLY A 245 0.22 -4.50 25.71
C GLY A 245 0.39 -5.30 24.39
N PHE A 246 0.91 -4.68 23.32
CA PHE A 246 1.05 -5.30 22.01
C PHE A 246 2.39 -4.94 21.36
N LYS A 247 2.91 -5.85 20.51
CA LYS A 247 3.95 -5.54 19.53
C LYS A 247 3.41 -5.79 18.12
N LEU A 248 3.96 -5.06 17.13
CA LEU A 248 3.74 -5.37 15.73
C LEU A 248 4.71 -6.46 15.31
N THR A 249 4.21 -7.49 14.66
CA THR A 249 4.97 -8.63 14.16
C THR A 249 4.64 -8.84 12.70
N GLY A 250 5.65 -9.09 11.88
CA GLY A 250 5.50 -9.41 10.49
C GLY A 250 5.15 -10.88 10.23
N ASP A 251 5.02 -11.24 8.97
CA ASP A 251 4.83 -12.61 8.51
C ASP A 251 6.16 -13.41 8.49
N VAL A 252 7.29 -12.73 8.73
CA VAL A 252 8.64 -13.29 8.68
C VAL A 252 9.20 -13.42 10.09
N LEU A 253 9.73 -14.60 10.42
CA LEU A 253 10.55 -14.79 11.62
C LEU A 253 11.93 -14.16 11.41
N PHE A 254 11.99 -12.85 11.70
CA PHE A 254 13.09 -11.96 11.31
C PHE A 254 14.46 -12.49 11.76
N GLU A 255 14.59 -12.95 12.99
CA GLU A 255 15.87 -13.40 13.56
C GLU A 255 16.48 -14.60 12.84
N GLU A 256 15.63 -15.49 12.30
CA GLU A 256 16.09 -16.64 11.53
C GLU A 256 16.32 -16.33 10.05
N VAL A 257 15.53 -15.44 9.49
CA VAL A 257 15.53 -15.16 8.05
C VAL A 257 16.57 -14.10 7.67
N ALA A 258 16.71 -13.04 8.48
CA ALA A 258 17.61 -11.94 8.18
C ALA A 258 19.06 -12.37 7.91
N PRO A 259 19.68 -13.29 8.68
CA PRO A 259 21.05 -13.70 8.40
C PRO A 259 21.29 -14.29 7.00
N LYS A 260 20.24 -14.87 6.40
CA LYS A 260 20.28 -15.49 5.07
C LYS A 260 20.06 -14.51 3.92
N CYS A 261 19.47 -13.36 4.19
CA CYS A 261 19.04 -12.42 3.17
C CYS A 261 20.18 -11.54 2.65
N SER A 262 20.13 -11.16 1.38
CA SER A 262 20.87 -10.00 0.87
C SER A 262 20.21 -8.70 1.31
N TYR A 263 18.86 -8.64 1.23
CA TYR A 263 18.00 -7.53 1.66
C TYR A 263 16.78 -8.03 2.40
N ILE A 264 16.33 -7.30 3.41
CA ILE A 264 15.11 -7.62 4.16
C ILE A 264 14.45 -6.34 4.68
N THR A 265 13.10 -6.28 4.67
CA THR A 265 12.34 -5.25 5.36
C THR A 265 12.11 -5.62 6.84
N PRO A 266 12.27 -4.68 7.78
CA PRO A 266 11.89 -4.90 9.17
C PRO A 266 10.40 -4.66 9.40
N VAL A 267 9.83 -5.26 10.43
CA VAL A 267 8.50 -4.92 10.95
C VAL A 267 8.63 -4.61 12.46
N PRO A 268 8.29 -3.38 12.89
CA PRO A 268 7.87 -2.21 12.09
C PRO A 268 9.04 -1.50 11.36
N GLY A 269 8.71 -0.66 10.38
CA GLY A 269 9.70 0.23 9.73
C GLY A 269 9.97 -0.07 8.24
N GLY A 270 9.49 -1.21 7.73
CA GLY A 270 9.59 -1.57 6.31
C GLY A 270 8.44 -1.01 5.46
N VAL A 271 7.53 -1.87 5.02
CA VAL A 271 6.44 -1.52 4.09
C VAL A 271 5.42 -0.55 4.70
N GLY A 272 5.04 -0.72 5.98
CA GLY A 272 3.97 0.05 6.62
C GLY A 272 4.11 1.57 6.51
N PRO A 273 5.25 2.21 6.85
CA PRO A 273 5.43 3.65 6.74
C PRO A 273 5.25 4.21 5.32
N MET A 274 5.42 3.37 4.31
CA MET A 274 5.37 3.74 2.90
C MET A 274 3.94 3.86 2.35
N THR A 275 2.94 3.21 2.97
CA THR A 275 1.58 3.16 2.42
C THR A 275 0.92 4.54 2.35
N ILE A 276 1.15 5.40 3.34
CA ILE A 276 0.67 6.79 3.34
C ILE A 276 1.33 7.59 2.20
N VAL A 277 2.62 7.37 1.98
CA VAL A 277 3.37 8.06 0.93
C VAL A 277 2.86 7.70 -0.46
N SER A 278 2.44 6.45 -0.68
CA SER A 278 1.80 6.05 -1.93
C SER A 278 0.50 6.81 -2.19
N LEU A 279 -0.33 6.98 -1.17
CA LEU A 279 -1.56 7.77 -1.27
C LEU A 279 -1.27 9.23 -1.64
N LEU A 280 -0.27 9.85 -0.99
CA LEU A 280 0.16 11.22 -1.34
C LEU A 280 0.66 11.29 -2.78
N LYS A 281 1.44 10.31 -3.23
CA LYS A 281 1.94 10.24 -4.62
C LYS A 281 0.80 10.13 -5.63
N ASN A 282 -0.17 9.26 -5.40
CA ASN A 282 -1.35 9.13 -6.26
C ASN A 282 -2.17 10.43 -6.30
N THR A 283 -2.36 11.10 -5.15
CA THR A 283 -3.06 12.39 -5.08
C THR A 283 -2.31 13.48 -5.86
N LEU A 284 -0.98 13.52 -5.77
CA LEU A 284 -0.15 14.44 -6.55
C LEU A 284 -0.27 14.18 -8.05
N LEU A 285 -0.19 12.92 -8.47
CA LEU A 285 -0.36 12.52 -9.88
C LEU A 285 -1.75 12.90 -10.41
N SER A 286 -2.79 12.76 -9.58
CA SER A 286 -4.15 13.20 -9.91
C SER A 286 -4.24 14.71 -10.08
N ALA A 287 -3.71 15.50 -9.13
CA ALA A 287 -3.69 16.96 -9.20
C ALA A 287 -2.93 17.49 -10.45
N LYS A 288 -1.90 16.78 -10.87
CA LYS A 288 -1.11 17.08 -12.08
C LYS A 288 -1.75 16.55 -13.36
N LYS A 289 -2.84 15.78 -13.27
CA LYS A 289 -3.49 15.08 -14.41
C LYS A 289 -2.55 14.18 -15.20
N GLU A 290 -1.58 13.55 -14.54
CA GLU A 290 -0.57 12.70 -15.20
C GLU A 290 -1.07 11.28 -15.51
N ILE A 291 -2.17 10.85 -14.90
CA ILE A 291 -2.75 9.51 -15.08
C ILE A 291 -4.02 9.57 -15.94
N TYR A 292 -4.90 10.51 -15.63
CA TYR A 292 -6.18 10.71 -16.29
C TYR A 292 -6.36 12.20 -16.62
N GLU A 293 -6.86 12.46 -17.81
CA GLU A 293 -7.24 13.80 -18.27
C GLU A 293 -8.57 14.28 -17.69
#